data_6fb55a7782db8f9635f6fb4fb99eef04
#
_entry.id   6fb55a7782db8f9635f6fb4fb99eef04
#
_cell.length_a   1.000
_cell.length_b   1.000
_cell.length_c   1.000
_cell.angle_alpha   90.00
_cell.angle_beta   90.00
_cell.angle_gamma   90.00
#
_symmetry.space_group_name_H-M   'P 1'
#
loop_
_entity.id
_entity.type
_entity.pdbx_description
1 polymer ?
#
loop_
_entity_poly.entity_id
_entity_poly.type
_entity_poly.pdbx_seq_one_letter_code
_entity_poly.pdbx_strand_id
1 'polypeptide(L)'
;MKLELAQTIRHYNKKDLPRDILAGIIIMAVSIPISMGYAQIAGLPAVYGLYGSVFPILFFALFSTSPQFIFGVDAAPAALVGSALISLHVESGSNEALAVVPVLTLFVALWLLAFYFMRAGKLVNYISAPVMGGFITGICTTIILMQLPKLMGGTAGTGEFLELAEHIAKEAASINLPSVALGVSALVILLLSKKFMPKFPMAVVLMAAGAVMTRVLPVREWGIQTLAAVEPGLPAWSFPDLTVIPIKEAVTISLSVAVVIMAETLLAE
;
A
#
# COMPACT_ATOMS: atom_id res chain seq x y z
N MET A 1 25.12 14.79 -7.98
CA MET A 1 23.89 13.97 -8.16
C MET A 1 23.07 14.67 -9.23
N LYS A 2 22.91 14.07 -10.39
CA LYS A 2 22.06 14.64 -11.46
C LYS A 2 20.65 14.16 -11.19
N LEU A 3 19.73 15.08 -10.94
CA LEU A 3 18.32 14.75 -10.74
C LEU A 3 17.77 14.21 -12.07
N GLU A 4 17.31 12.97 -12.09
CA GLU A 4 16.77 12.29 -13.29
C GLU A 4 15.58 13.06 -13.87
N LEU A 5 14.72 13.63 -13.02
CA LEU A 5 13.60 14.46 -13.44
C LEU A 5 14.08 15.63 -14.35
N ALA A 6 15.17 16.29 -13.99
CA ALA A 6 15.70 17.41 -14.79
C ALA A 6 16.21 16.92 -16.16
N GLN A 7 16.76 15.72 -16.25
CA GLN A 7 17.19 15.11 -17.52
C GLN A 7 16.00 14.67 -18.35
N THR A 8 15.01 14.03 -17.74
CA THR A 8 13.77 13.58 -18.40
C THR A 8 13.02 14.76 -18.99
N ILE A 9 12.83 15.85 -18.23
CA ILE A 9 12.15 17.06 -18.72
C ILE A 9 12.92 17.71 -19.87
N ARG A 10 14.26 17.75 -19.78
CA ARG A 10 15.10 18.39 -20.80
C ARG A 10 15.08 17.66 -22.15
N HIS A 11 14.94 16.33 -22.13
CA HIS A 11 14.92 15.50 -23.34
C HIS A 11 13.55 14.93 -23.66
N TYR A 12 12.49 15.46 -23.01
CA TYR A 12 11.13 14.95 -23.14
C TYR A 12 10.56 15.13 -24.56
N ASN A 13 10.07 14.03 -25.13
CA ASN A 13 9.40 14.07 -26.42
C ASN A 13 7.90 14.35 -26.24
N LYS A 14 7.46 15.53 -26.71
CA LYS A 14 6.04 15.93 -26.61
C LYS A 14 5.04 14.96 -27.25
N LYS A 15 5.51 14.07 -28.14
CA LYS A 15 4.66 13.02 -28.75
C LYS A 15 4.27 11.93 -27.77
N ASP A 16 5.03 11.76 -26.68
CA ASP A 16 4.76 10.75 -25.65
C ASP A 16 3.77 11.26 -24.58
N LEU A 17 3.57 12.59 -24.51
CA LEU A 17 2.70 13.22 -23.51
C LEU A 17 1.30 12.59 -23.38
N PRO A 18 0.55 12.27 -24.45
CA PRO A 18 -0.77 11.64 -24.30
C PRO A 18 -0.70 10.24 -23.70
N ARG A 19 0.38 9.49 -23.97
CA ARG A 19 0.59 8.15 -23.43
C ARG A 19 0.96 8.23 -21.95
N ASP A 20 1.79 9.19 -21.57
CA ASP A 20 2.20 9.39 -20.18
C ASP A 20 1.05 9.89 -19.32
N ILE A 21 0.22 10.80 -19.83
CA ILE A 21 -1.00 11.23 -19.15
C ILE A 21 -1.95 10.05 -18.95
N LEU A 22 -2.17 9.22 -19.97
CA LEU A 22 -3.01 8.04 -19.85
C LEU A 22 -2.46 7.04 -18.83
N ALA A 23 -1.15 6.79 -18.86
CA ALA A 23 -0.47 5.93 -17.88
C ALA A 23 -0.63 6.48 -16.46
N GLY A 24 -0.43 7.79 -16.27
CA GLY A 24 -0.64 8.46 -14.98
C GLY A 24 -2.06 8.34 -14.46
N ILE A 25 -3.07 8.51 -15.31
CA ILE A 25 -4.48 8.33 -14.94
C ILE A 25 -4.76 6.88 -14.51
N ILE A 26 -4.23 5.90 -15.24
CA ILE A 26 -4.40 4.47 -14.91
C ILE A 26 -3.75 4.15 -13.57
N ILE A 27 -2.51 4.60 -13.34
CA ILE A 27 -1.79 4.40 -12.09
C ILE A 27 -2.54 5.06 -10.94
N MET A 28 -2.95 6.30 -11.09
CA MET A 28 -3.72 7.03 -10.07
C MET A 28 -5.00 6.28 -9.71
N ALA A 29 -5.76 5.84 -10.69
CA ALA A 29 -7.02 5.13 -10.47
C ALA A 29 -6.82 3.81 -9.72
N VAL A 30 -5.77 3.06 -10.04
CA VAL A 30 -5.45 1.79 -9.36
C VAL A 30 -4.86 2.04 -7.96
N SER A 31 -4.08 3.10 -7.78
CA SER A 31 -3.45 3.43 -6.49
C SER A 31 -4.47 3.84 -5.42
N ILE A 32 -5.59 4.48 -5.79
CA ILE A 32 -6.61 4.93 -4.83
C ILE A 32 -7.09 3.78 -3.92
N PRO A 33 -7.71 2.70 -4.42
CA PRO A 33 -8.21 1.64 -3.55
C PRO A 33 -7.09 0.86 -2.85
N ILE A 34 -5.93 0.72 -3.49
CA ILE A 34 -4.78 0.03 -2.90
C ILE A 34 -4.28 0.80 -1.69
N SER A 35 -4.04 2.10 -1.84
CA SER A 35 -3.52 2.94 -0.75
C SER A 35 -4.50 3.07 0.41
N MET A 36 -5.80 3.20 0.12
CA MET A 36 -6.84 3.18 1.14
C MET A 36 -6.86 1.85 1.91
N GLY A 37 -6.70 0.73 1.20
CA GLY A 37 -6.63 -0.59 1.81
C GLY A 37 -5.42 -0.77 2.71
N TYR A 38 -4.25 -0.31 2.29
CA TYR A 38 -3.02 -0.41 3.08
C TYR A 38 -3.02 0.53 4.29
N ALA A 39 -3.65 1.70 4.20
CA ALA A 39 -3.86 2.54 5.38
C ALA A 39 -4.69 1.80 6.46
N GLN A 40 -5.75 1.10 6.05
CA GLN A 40 -6.55 0.30 6.98
C GLN A 40 -5.76 -0.86 7.59
N ILE A 41 -4.90 -1.53 6.83
CA ILE A 41 -3.99 -2.57 7.33
C ILE A 41 -3.01 -1.96 8.34
N ALA A 42 -2.51 -0.74 8.09
CA ALA A 42 -1.65 -0.02 9.02
C ALA A 42 -2.40 0.52 10.26
N GLY A 43 -3.70 0.24 10.41
CA GLY A 43 -4.50 0.74 11.53
C GLY A 43 -4.86 2.23 11.43
N LEU A 44 -4.87 2.80 10.22
CA LEU A 44 -5.18 4.19 9.96
C LEU A 44 -6.49 4.35 9.19
N PRO A 45 -7.21 5.47 9.32
CA PRO A 45 -8.31 5.80 8.43
C PRO A 45 -7.87 5.82 6.96
N ALA A 46 -8.74 5.36 6.06
CA ALA A 46 -8.44 5.18 4.63
C ALA A 46 -7.90 6.45 3.93
N VAL A 47 -8.31 7.63 4.38
CA VAL A 47 -7.86 8.92 3.82
C VAL A 47 -6.34 9.10 3.90
N TYR A 48 -5.70 8.58 4.94
CA TYR A 48 -4.24 8.69 5.10
C TYR A 48 -3.48 7.89 4.03
N GLY A 49 -4.07 6.82 3.50
CA GLY A 49 -3.54 6.12 2.34
C GLY A 49 -3.50 6.99 1.09
N LEU A 50 -4.53 7.82 0.88
CA LEU A 50 -4.53 8.76 -0.24
C LEU A 50 -3.43 9.82 -0.09
N TYR A 51 -3.25 10.37 1.11
CA TYR A 51 -2.13 11.28 1.37
C TYR A 51 -0.77 10.61 1.15
N GLY A 52 -0.63 9.36 1.61
CA GLY A 52 0.57 8.54 1.40
C GLY A 52 0.84 8.18 -0.06
N SER A 53 -0.16 8.20 -0.93
CA SER A 53 0.03 7.94 -2.37
C SER A 53 0.32 9.21 -3.19
N VAL A 54 0.07 10.41 -2.68
CA VAL A 54 0.30 11.66 -3.41
C VAL A 54 1.65 12.28 -3.05
N PHE A 55 1.84 12.62 -1.78
CA PHE A 55 3.02 13.37 -1.35
C PHE A 55 4.34 12.59 -1.53
N PRO A 56 4.47 11.32 -1.10
CA PRO A 56 5.70 10.57 -1.29
C PRO A 56 6.07 10.38 -2.76
N ILE A 57 5.09 10.14 -3.65
CA ILE A 57 5.35 10.02 -5.09
C ILE A 57 5.91 11.32 -5.66
N LEU A 58 5.36 12.48 -5.27
CA LEU A 58 5.87 13.78 -5.71
C LEU A 58 7.31 14.01 -5.24
N PHE A 59 7.61 13.74 -3.95
CA PHE A 59 8.97 13.85 -3.43
C PHE A 59 9.92 12.87 -4.09
N PHE A 60 9.49 11.63 -4.30
CA PHE A 60 10.28 10.62 -5.00
C PHE A 60 10.60 11.07 -6.44
N ALA A 61 9.61 11.55 -7.19
CA ALA A 61 9.82 12.06 -8.55
C ALA A 61 10.81 13.23 -8.60
N LEU A 62 10.84 14.08 -7.56
CA LEU A 62 11.76 15.23 -7.48
C LEU A 62 13.19 14.84 -7.11
N PHE A 63 13.38 13.86 -6.22
CA PHE A 63 14.68 13.57 -5.60
C PHE A 63 15.27 12.21 -5.99
N SER A 64 14.48 11.32 -6.63
CA SER A 64 14.95 10.00 -7.06
C SER A 64 15.96 10.09 -8.20
N THR A 65 16.80 9.06 -8.26
CA THR A 65 17.71 8.78 -9.37
C THR A 65 17.21 7.65 -10.28
N SER A 66 16.10 7.01 -9.93
CA SER A 66 15.49 5.92 -10.71
C SER A 66 14.34 6.44 -11.58
N PRO A 67 14.44 6.36 -12.92
CA PRO A 67 13.37 6.81 -13.82
C PRO A 67 12.25 5.79 -14.00
N GLN A 68 12.42 4.56 -13.52
CA GLN A 68 11.51 3.44 -13.78
C GLN A 68 10.70 3.03 -12.55
N PHE A 69 11.19 3.34 -11.36
CA PHE A 69 10.55 2.96 -10.11
C PHE A 69 9.46 3.96 -9.72
N ILE A 70 8.28 3.44 -9.39
CA ILE A 70 7.17 4.24 -8.86
C ILE A 70 7.03 3.93 -7.38
N PHE A 71 7.41 4.90 -6.55
CA PHE A 71 7.29 4.79 -5.11
C PHE A 71 5.84 4.99 -4.67
N GLY A 72 5.35 4.15 -3.76
CA GLY A 72 3.98 4.22 -3.27
C GLY A 72 3.83 3.56 -1.90
N VAL A 73 2.60 3.45 -1.44
CA VAL A 73 2.26 2.70 -0.22
C VAL A 73 2.45 1.21 -0.48
N ASP A 74 2.97 0.50 0.53
CA ASP A 74 3.30 -0.91 0.42
C ASP A 74 2.65 -1.74 1.53
N ALA A 75 2.37 -3.01 1.22
CA ALA A 75 1.62 -3.92 2.09
C ALA A 75 2.43 -4.35 3.31
N ALA A 76 3.72 -4.71 3.13
CA ALA A 76 4.50 -5.25 4.23
C ALA A 76 4.86 -4.19 5.29
N PRO A 77 5.33 -2.98 4.94
CA PRO A 77 5.46 -1.92 5.92
C PRO A 77 4.13 -1.55 6.61
N ALA A 78 3.03 -1.53 5.85
CA ALA A 78 1.70 -1.26 6.41
C ALA A 78 1.29 -2.32 7.44
N ALA A 79 1.50 -3.60 7.15
CA ALA A 79 1.21 -4.70 8.07
C ALA A 79 2.07 -4.64 9.34
N LEU A 80 3.38 -4.30 9.19
CA LEU A 80 4.27 -4.13 10.34
C LEU A 80 3.83 -2.98 11.25
N VAL A 81 3.39 -1.86 10.67
CA VAL A 81 2.85 -0.73 11.44
C VAL A 81 1.56 -1.15 12.16
N GLY A 82 0.65 -1.84 11.46
CA GLY A 82 -0.58 -2.37 12.06
C GLY A 82 -0.30 -3.33 13.23
N SER A 83 0.62 -4.28 13.05
CA SER A 83 1.05 -5.19 14.11
C SER A 83 1.71 -4.46 15.29
N ALA A 84 2.48 -3.40 15.00
CA ALA A 84 3.08 -2.57 16.02
C ALA A 84 2.02 -1.85 16.87
N LEU A 85 0.98 -1.28 16.24
CA LEU A 85 -0.13 -0.66 16.98
C LEU A 85 -0.83 -1.67 17.90
N ILE A 86 -1.06 -2.90 17.43
CA ILE A 86 -1.64 -3.98 18.23
C ILE A 86 -0.72 -4.30 19.42
N SER A 87 0.59 -4.42 19.22
CA SER A 87 1.55 -4.70 20.29
C SER A 87 1.65 -3.58 21.33
N LEU A 88 1.40 -2.35 20.93
CA LEU A 88 1.33 -1.17 21.78
C LEU A 88 -0.05 -0.99 22.43
N HIS A 89 -1.01 -1.91 22.20
CA HIS A 89 -2.40 -1.84 22.67
C HIS A 89 -3.14 -0.59 22.17
N VAL A 90 -2.76 -0.05 21.02
CA VAL A 90 -3.39 1.10 20.40
C VAL A 90 -4.48 0.64 19.45
N GLU A 91 -5.69 1.14 19.62
CA GLU A 91 -6.84 0.80 18.80
C GLU A 91 -6.71 1.38 17.40
N SER A 92 -6.96 0.54 16.38
CA SER A 92 -6.91 0.96 14.97
C SER A 92 -7.94 2.06 14.69
N GLY A 93 -7.52 3.08 13.94
CA GLY A 93 -8.37 4.23 13.59
C GLY A 93 -8.57 5.24 14.71
N SER A 94 -8.00 5.03 15.89
CA SER A 94 -8.08 5.95 17.02
C SER A 94 -7.22 7.21 16.83
N ASN A 95 -7.52 8.24 17.60
CA ASN A 95 -6.66 9.43 17.66
C ASN A 95 -5.26 9.11 18.18
N GLU A 96 -5.15 8.09 19.01
CA GLU A 96 -3.87 7.60 19.51
C GLU A 96 -3.03 6.97 18.37
N ALA A 97 -3.63 6.14 17.50
CA ALA A 97 -2.96 5.62 16.31
C ALA A 97 -2.47 6.75 15.41
N LEU A 98 -3.28 7.80 15.24
CA LEU A 98 -2.90 8.99 14.46
C LEU A 98 -1.75 9.79 15.07
N ALA A 99 -1.53 9.68 16.38
CA ALA A 99 -0.41 10.32 17.07
C ALA A 99 0.86 9.43 17.04
N VAL A 100 0.70 8.10 17.20
CA VAL A 100 1.81 7.14 17.27
C VAL A 100 2.48 6.95 15.90
N VAL A 101 1.71 6.76 14.82
CA VAL A 101 2.26 6.43 13.49
C VAL A 101 3.21 7.52 12.96
N PRO A 102 2.95 8.83 13.07
CA PRO A 102 3.94 9.85 12.71
C PRO A 102 5.25 9.76 13.47
N VAL A 103 5.22 9.38 14.74
CA VAL A 103 6.44 9.16 15.55
C VAL A 103 7.23 7.98 14.99
N LEU A 104 6.58 6.84 14.74
CA LEU A 104 7.23 5.68 14.12
C LEU A 104 7.83 6.05 12.75
N THR A 105 7.08 6.79 11.93
CA THR A 105 7.53 7.24 10.60
C THR A 105 8.77 8.14 10.70
N LEU A 106 8.83 9.03 11.68
CA LEU A 106 10.02 9.85 11.92
C LEU A 106 11.25 9.00 12.23
N PHE A 107 11.12 8.01 13.12
CA PHE A 107 12.22 7.11 13.45
C PHE A 107 12.60 6.20 12.28
N VAL A 108 11.64 5.74 11.48
CA VAL A 108 11.92 5.03 10.21
C VAL A 108 12.76 5.89 9.27
N ALA A 109 12.40 7.17 9.11
CA ALA A 109 13.17 8.09 8.28
C ALA A 109 14.60 8.29 8.80
N LEU A 110 14.79 8.39 10.13
CA LEU A 110 16.10 8.48 10.75
C LEU A 110 16.93 7.20 10.53
N TRP A 111 16.32 6.03 10.62
CA TRP A 111 16.99 4.75 10.32
C TRP A 111 17.40 4.65 8.85
N LEU A 112 16.52 5.01 7.91
CA LEU A 112 16.85 5.03 6.48
C LEU A 112 17.99 6.01 6.19
N LEU A 113 18.01 7.17 6.85
CA LEU A 113 19.12 8.11 6.75
C LEU A 113 20.44 7.53 7.32
N ALA A 114 20.37 6.84 8.45
CA ALA A 114 21.53 6.12 9.01
C ALA A 114 22.04 5.04 8.05
N PHE A 115 21.15 4.24 7.46
CA PHE A 115 21.49 3.23 6.45
C PHE A 115 22.15 3.85 5.21
N TYR A 116 21.72 5.02 4.79
CA TYR A 116 22.36 5.76 3.71
C TYR A 116 23.80 6.12 4.05
N PHE A 117 24.07 6.69 5.23
CA PHE A 117 25.45 7.03 5.66
C PHE A 117 26.33 5.80 5.85
N MET A 118 25.76 4.70 6.33
CA MET A 118 26.44 3.40 6.46
C MET A 118 26.65 2.70 5.10
N ARG A 119 26.06 3.23 4.01
CA ARG A 119 26.07 2.62 2.69
C ARG A 119 25.47 1.20 2.70
N ALA A 120 24.45 1.00 3.51
CA ALA A 120 23.82 -0.31 3.70
C ALA A 120 23.21 -0.88 2.40
N GLY A 121 22.90 -0.05 1.41
CA GLY A 121 22.48 -0.51 0.07
C GLY A 121 23.48 -1.48 -0.60
N LYS A 122 24.77 -1.47 -0.22
CA LYS A 122 25.74 -2.45 -0.73
C LYS A 122 25.47 -3.87 -0.26
N LEU A 123 24.67 -4.05 0.80
CA LEU A 123 24.29 -5.38 1.30
C LEU A 123 23.47 -6.17 0.28
N VAL A 124 22.73 -5.49 -0.59
CA VAL A 124 21.96 -6.12 -1.68
C VAL A 124 22.85 -6.91 -2.63
N ASN A 125 24.08 -6.47 -2.85
CA ASN A 125 25.02 -7.18 -3.71
C ASN A 125 25.40 -8.59 -3.19
N TYR A 126 25.12 -8.87 -1.91
CA TYR A 126 25.34 -10.19 -1.30
C TYR A 126 24.08 -11.08 -1.36
N ILE A 127 22.95 -10.54 -1.79
CA ILE A 127 21.70 -11.30 -1.93
C ILE A 127 21.75 -12.06 -3.24
N SER A 128 21.69 -13.39 -3.17
CA SER A 128 21.68 -14.23 -4.37
C SER A 128 20.31 -14.19 -5.07
N ALA A 129 20.30 -14.37 -6.39
CA ALA A 129 19.07 -14.41 -7.17
C ALA A 129 18.01 -15.43 -6.68
N PRO A 130 18.38 -16.65 -6.20
CA PRO A 130 17.40 -17.55 -5.60
C PRO A 130 16.75 -17.01 -4.32
N VAL A 131 17.52 -16.30 -3.48
CA VAL A 131 16.98 -15.66 -2.26
C VAL A 131 15.98 -14.57 -2.63
N MET A 132 16.30 -13.75 -3.63
CA MET A 132 15.37 -12.75 -4.17
C MET A 132 14.09 -13.40 -4.70
N GLY A 133 14.20 -14.45 -5.50
CA GLY A 133 13.04 -15.17 -6.02
C GLY A 133 12.15 -15.72 -4.90
N GLY A 134 12.75 -16.29 -3.85
CA GLY A 134 12.04 -16.75 -2.65
C GLY A 134 11.32 -15.62 -1.91
N PHE A 135 12.00 -14.51 -1.70
CA PHE A 135 11.45 -13.31 -1.04
C PHE A 135 10.24 -12.74 -1.79
N ILE A 136 10.38 -12.51 -3.10
CA ILE A 136 9.28 -12.02 -3.95
C ILE A 136 8.10 -13.00 -3.93
N THR A 137 8.35 -14.30 -4.04
CA THR A 137 7.29 -15.31 -3.99
C THR A 137 6.58 -15.30 -2.64
N GLY A 138 7.34 -15.17 -1.55
CA GLY A 138 6.79 -15.07 -0.20
C GLY A 138 5.88 -13.85 -0.05
N ILE A 139 6.35 -12.68 -0.44
CA ILE A 139 5.56 -11.43 -0.39
C ILE A 139 4.29 -11.55 -1.24
N CYS A 140 4.40 -12.00 -2.49
CA CYS A 140 3.23 -12.17 -3.36
C CYS A 140 2.20 -13.11 -2.74
N THR A 141 2.64 -14.22 -2.13
CA THR A 141 1.77 -15.16 -1.45
C THR A 141 1.09 -14.52 -0.25
N THR A 142 1.83 -13.81 0.57
CA THR A 142 1.29 -13.08 1.73
C THR A 142 0.25 -12.05 1.30
N ILE A 143 0.52 -11.24 0.28
CA ILE A 143 -0.43 -10.25 -0.25
C ILE A 143 -1.72 -10.93 -0.72
N ILE A 144 -1.63 -12.04 -1.43
CA ILE A 144 -2.82 -12.80 -1.86
C ILE A 144 -3.62 -13.26 -0.65
N LEU A 145 -2.97 -13.85 0.34
CA LEU A 145 -3.63 -14.32 1.56
C LEU A 145 -4.28 -13.19 2.33
N MET A 146 -3.65 -12.02 2.44
CA MET A 146 -4.22 -10.83 3.10
C MET A 146 -5.48 -10.30 2.40
N GLN A 147 -5.63 -10.51 1.09
CA GLN A 147 -6.79 -10.05 0.32
C GLN A 147 -7.93 -11.08 0.24
N LEU A 148 -7.66 -12.36 0.55
CA LEU A 148 -8.67 -13.42 0.53
C LEU A 148 -9.90 -13.12 1.41
N PRO A 149 -9.76 -12.63 2.66
CA PRO A 149 -10.89 -12.26 3.49
C PRO A 149 -11.79 -11.20 2.86
N LYS A 150 -11.22 -10.21 2.17
CA LYS A 150 -12.01 -9.19 1.44
C LYS A 150 -12.85 -9.80 0.33
N LEU A 151 -12.35 -10.82 -0.36
CA LEU A 151 -13.13 -11.55 -1.36
C LEU A 151 -14.33 -12.26 -0.73
N MET A 152 -14.20 -12.71 0.53
CA MET A 152 -15.27 -13.36 1.29
C MET A 152 -16.27 -12.36 1.90
N GLY A 153 -16.00 -11.06 1.81
CA GLY A 153 -16.82 -9.98 2.36
C GLY A 153 -16.38 -9.50 3.74
N GLY A 154 -15.26 -10.01 4.24
CA GLY A 154 -14.63 -9.62 5.50
C GLY A 154 -13.61 -8.49 5.36
N THR A 155 -12.82 -8.31 6.41
CA THR A 155 -11.74 -7.33 6.47
C THR A 155 -10.41 -7.91 5.99
N ALA A 156 -9.48 -7.07 5.54
CA ALA A 156 -8.14 -7.54 5.17
C ALA A 156 -7.46 -8.23 6.35
N GLY A 157 -6.78 -9.34 6.08
CA GLY A 157 -5.92 -9.99 7.07
C GLY A 157 -4.67 -9.16 7.36
N THR A 158 -4.19 -9.25 8.59
CA THR A 158 -2.94 -8.64 9.06
C THR A 158 -2.15 -9.65 9.88
N GLY A 159 -0.87 -9.38 10.14
CA GLY A 159 -0.03 -10.21 10.99
C GLY A 159 0.76 -11.27 10.24
N GLU A 160 1.31 -12.21 11.02
CA GLU A 160 2.12 -13.32 10.51
C GLU A 160 1.27 -14.41 9.85
N PHE A 161 1.93 -15.35 9.16
CA PHE A 161 1.26 -16.39 8.38
C PHE A 161 0.23 -17.20 9.18
N LEU A 162 0.50 -17.53 10.43
CA LEU A 162 -0.43 -18.30 11.28
C LEU A 162 -1.65 -17.47 11.68
N GLU A 163 -1.44 -16.21 12.06
CA GLU A 163 -2.52 -15.25 12.39
C GLU A 163 -3.40 -15.01 11.17
N LEU A 164 -2.77 -14.87 10.01
CA LEU A 164 -3.45 -14.70 8.74
C LEU A 164 -4.30 -15.92 8.37
N ALA A 165 -3.77 -17.13 8.58
CA ALA A 165 -4.51 -18.37 8.35
C ALA A 165 -5.71 -18.50 9.30
N GLU A 166 -5.55 -18.14 10.58
CA GLU A 166 -6.63 -18.11 11.55
C GLU A 166 -7.70 -17.08 11.18
N HIS A 167 -7.29 -15.87 10.75
CA HIS A 167 -8.21 -14.84 10.27
C HIS A 167 -9.01 -15.31 9.06
N ILE A 168 -8.37 -15.92 8.07
CA ILE A 168 -9.03 -16.50 6.90
C ILE A 168 -10.04 -17.58 7.32
N ALA A 169 -9.68 -18.45 8.25
CA ALA A 169 -10.56 -19.49 8.73
C ALA A 169 -11.80 -18.93 9.45
N LYS A 170 -11.64 -17.87 10.23
CA LYS A 170 -12.75 -17.16 10.88
C LYS A 170 -13.68 -16.50 9.86
N GLU A 171 -13.14 -15.78 8.90
CA GLU A 171 -13.92 -15.13 7.84
C GLU A 171 -14.60 -16.16 6.91
N ALA A 172 -14.00 -17.33 6.69
CA ALA A 172 -14.60 -18.42 5.92
C ALA A 172 -15.84 -19.02 6.60
N ALA A 173 -16.02 -18.84 7.90
CA ALA A 173 -17.23 -19.25 8.61
C ALA A 173 -18.42 -18.29 8.41
N SER A 174 -18.17 -17.06 7.94
CA SER A 174 -19.15 -15.99 7.73
C SER A 174 -19.15 -15.42 6.31
N ILE A 175 -18.99 -16.28 5.30
CA ILE A 175 -18.90 -15.88 3.90
C ILE A 175 -20.15 -15.12 3.44
N ASN A 176 -19.92 -13.93 2.87
CA ASN A 176 -20.96 -13.18 2.17
C ASN A 176 -20.98 -13.59 0.68
N LEU A 177 -21.96 -14.38 0.29
CA LEU A 177 -22.10 -14.88 -1.09
C LEU A 177 -22.15 -13.78 -2.16
N PRO A 178 -22.89 -12.65 -1.97
CA PRO A 178 -22.85 -11.53 -2.90
C PRO A 178 -21.45 -10.94 -3.09
N SER A 179 -20.67 -10.81 -2.02
CA SER A 179 -19.28 -10.31 -2.09
C SER A 179 -18.39 -11.26 -2.89
N VAL A 180 -18.50 -12.58 -2.64
CA VAL A 180 -17.76 -13.59 -3.40
C VAL A 180 -18.14 -13.55 -4.88
N ALA A 181 -19.43 -13.52 -5.20
CA ALA A 181 -19.90 -13.46 -6.58
C ALA A 181 -19.37 -12.23 -7.31
N LEU A 182 -19.42 -11.06 -6.66
CA LEU A 182 -18.88 -9.82 -7.21
C LEU A 182 -17.36 -9.90 -7.40
N GLY A 183 -16.62 -10.34 -6.38
CA GLY A 183 -15.18 -10.41 -6.43
C GLY A 183 -14.68 -11.44 -7.45
N VAL A 184 -15.27 -12.63 -7.49
CA VAL A 184 -14.93 -13.66 -8.48
C VAL A 184 -15.27 -13.20 -9.89
N SER A 185 -16.45 -12.59 -10.11
CA SER A 185 -16.79 -12.03 -11.42
C SER A 185 -15.81 -10.95 -11.88
N ALA A 186 -15.42 -10.06 -11.00
CA ALA A 186 -14.39 -9.03 -11.29
C ALA A 186 -13.05 -9.68 -11.65
N LEU A 187 -12.61 -10.70 -10.90
CA LEU A 187 -11.38 -11.40 -11.17
C LEU A 187 -11.43 -12.12 -12.54
N VAL A 188 -12.51 -12.80 -12.84
CA VAL A 188 -12.72 -13.47 -14.15
C VAL A 188 -12.68 -12.43 -15.28
N ILE A 189 -13.36 -11.30 -15.14
CA ILE A 189 -13.35 -10.23 -16.14
C ILE A 189 -11.92 -9.70 -16.34
N LEU A 190 -11.15 -9.48 -15.25
CA LEU A 190 -9.76 -9.03 -15.34
C LEU A 190 -8.87 -10.05 -16.07
N LEU A 191 -9.00 -11.34 -15.75
CA LEU A 191 -8.22 -12.39 -16.40
C LEU A 191 -8.56 -12.53 -17.89
N LEU A 192 -9.86 -12.51 -18.22
CA LEU A 192 -10.31 -12.55 -19.60
C LEU A 192 -9.87 -11.30 -20.39
N SER A 193 -9.99 -10.12 -19.79
CA SER A 193 -9.59 -8.89 -20.44
C SER A 193 -8.09 -8.86 -20.74
N LYS A 194 -7.25 -9.36 -19.82
CA LYS A 194 -5.82 -9.52 -20.06
C LYS A 194 -5.50 -10.38 -21.28
N LYS A 195 -6.33 -11.40 -21.55
CA LYS A 195 -6.17 -12.28 -22.72
C LYS A 195 -6.70 -11.66 -24.01
N PHE A 196 -7.88 -11.03 -23.97
CA PHE A 196 -8.57 -10.55 -25.17
C PHE A 196 -8.34 -9.08 -25.47
N MET A 197 -8.10 -8.25 -24.45
CA MET A 197 -7.94 -6.80 -24.55
C MET A 197 -6.76 -6.30 -23.71
N PRO A 198 -5.51 -6.73 -23.95
CA PRO A 198 -4.37 -6.45 -23.06
C PRO A 198 -4.01 -4.97 -22.93
N LYS A 199 -4.42 -4.13 -23.88
CA LYS A 199 -4.16 -2.68 -23.87
C LYS A 199 -5.27 -1.87 -23.17
N PHE A 200 -6.38 -2.52 -22.80
CA PHE A 200 -7.53 -1.82 -22.22
C PHE A 200 -7.45 -1.83 -20.68
N PRO A 201 -7.57 -0.68 -20.01
CA PRO A 201 -7.41 -0.58 -18.56
C PRO A 201 -8.65 -1.09 -17.82
N MET A 202 -8.94 -2.38 -17.92
CA MET A 202 -10.15 -2.99 -17.37
C MET A 202 -10.29 -2.80 -15.86
N ALA A 203 -9.19 -2.73 -15.12
CA ALA A 203 -9.23 -2.46 -13.68
C ALA A 203 -9.90 -1.11 -13.35
N VAL A 204 -9.60 -0.06 -14.15
CA VAL A 204 -10.21 1.27 -14.00
C VAL A 204 -11.72 1.21 -14.30
N VAL A 205 -12.09 0.47 -15.33
CA VAL A 205 -13.51 0.29 -15.71
C VAL A 205 -14.27 -0.43 -14.62
N LEU A 206 -13.72 -1.50 -14.05
CA LEU A 206 -14.35 -2.23 -12.95
C LEU A 206 -14.47 -1.37 -11.69
N MET A 207 -13.48 -0.53 -11.40
CA MET A 207 -13.58 0.43 -10.30
C MET A 207 -14.71 1.44 -10.53
N ALA A 208 -14.78 2.03 -11.73
CA ALA A 208 -15.85 2.95 -12.07
C ALA A 208 -17.23 2.26 -12.03
N ALA A 209 -17.33 1.04 -12.55
CA ALA A 209 -18.54 0.23 -12.46
C ALA A 209 -18.93 -0.07 -11.01
N GLY A 210 -17.97 -0.42 -10.15
CA GLY A 210 -18.18 -0.60 -8.72
C GLY A 210 -18.70 0.67 -8.04
N ALA A 211 -18.11 1.81 -8.33
CA ALA A 211 -18.57 3.10 -7.80
C ALA A 211 -20.00 3.46 -8.24
N VAL A 212 -20.35 3.20 -9.50
CA VAL A 212 -21.71 3.37 -10.00
C VAL A 212 -22.67 2.38 -9.32
N MET A 213 -22.26 1.13 -9.17
CA MET A 213 -23.06 0.08 -8.55
C MET A 213 -23.42 0.43 -7.10
N THR A 214 -22.50 1.02 -6.32
CA THR A 214 -22.77 1.46 -4.93
C THR A 214 -23.77 2.62 -4.86
N ARG A 215 -24.00 3.35 -5.95
CA ARG A 215 -24.97 4.44 -6.03
C ARG A 215 -26.35 3.99 -6.48
N VAL A 216 -26.39 3.00 -7.38
CA VAL A 216 -27.63 2.55 -8.07
C VAL A 216 -28.27 1.37 -7.35
N LEU A 217 -27.47 0.48 -6.77
CA LEU A 217 -27.93 -0.75 -6.13
C LEU A 217 -27.77 -0.69 -4.61
N PRO A 218 -28.66 -1.34 -3.84
CA PRO A 218 -28.59 -1.37 -2.38
C PRO A 218 -27.53 -2.39 -1.90
N VAL A 219 -26.27 -2.24 -2.36
CA VAL A 219 -25.18 -3.20 -2.10
C VAL A 219 -24.89 -3.39 -0.62
N ARG A 220 -25.18 -2.38 0.20
CA ARG A 220 -25.04 -2.46 1.66
C ARG A 220 -26.05 -3.40 2.28
N GLU A 221 -27.26 -3.46 1.74
CA GLU A 221 -28.30 -4.38 2.18
C GLU A 221 -27.92 -5.83 1.87
N TRP A 222 -27.12 -6.05 0.85
CA TRP A 222 -26.55 -7.38 0.51
C TRP A 222 -25.35 -7.75 1.38
N GLY A 223 -25.00 -6.92 2.37
CA GLY A 223 -23.86 -7.13 3.26
C GLY A 223 -22.50 -6.89 2.60
N ILE A 224 -22.46 -6.25 1.42
CA ILE A 224 -21.20 -5.92 0.74
C ILE A 224 -20.57 -4.73 1.44
N GLN A 225 -19.37 -4.90 1.93
CA GLN A 225 -18.61 -3.82 2.55
C GLN A 225 -18.18 -2.79 1.49
N THR A 226 -18.42 -1.53 1.78
CA THR A 226 -18.00 -0.41 0.94
C THR A 226 -16.90 0.38 1.65
N LEU A 227 -16.01 1.01 0.88
CA LEU A 227 -15.04 1.94 1.45
C LEU A 227 -15.75 3.04 2.24
N ALA A 228 -15.17 3.41 3.38
CA ALA A 228 -15.67 4.51 4.18
C ALA A 228 -15.67 5.81 3.37
N ALA A 229 -16.61 6.70 3.68
CA ALA A 229 -16.61 8.03 3.09
C ALA A 229 -15.34 8.76 3.49
N VAL A 230 -14.68 9.36 2.50
CA VAL A 230 -13.48 10.16 2.71
C VAL A 230 -13.90 11.63 2.78
N GLU A 231 -13.55 12.29 3.88
CA GLU A 231 -13.74 13.72 3.99
C GLU A 231 -12.82 14.45 3.03
N PRO A 232 -13.34 15.41 2.24
CA PRO A 232 -12.50 16.17 1.32
C PRO A 232 -11.61 17.13 2.10
N GLY A 233 -10.33 17.19 1.75
CA GLY A 233 -9.39 18.12 2.37
C GLY A 233 -7.94 17.74 2.14
N LEU A 234 -7.05 18.65 2.46
CA LEU A 234 -5.62 18.40 2.55
C LEU A 234 -5.28 17.96 3.98
N PRO A 235 -4.21 17.19 4.17
CA PRO A 235 -3.79 16.80 5.51
C PRO A 235 -3.43 18.02 6.34
N ALA A 236 -3.84 18.02 7.61
CA ALA A 236 -3.39 19.03 8.56
C ALA A 236 -1.89 18.82 8.86
N TRP A 237 -1.13 19.91 8.82
CA TRP A 237 0.27 19.87 9.22
C TRP A 237 0.37 19.80 10.74
N SER A 238 0.98 18.74 11.24
CA SER A 238 1.28 18.59 12.66
C SER A 238 2.68 18.02 12.82
N PHE A 239 3.35 18.41 13.91
CA PHE A 239 4.61 17.78 14.28
C PHE A 239 4.34 16.55 15.13
N PRO A 240 5.13 15.46 14.98
CA PRO A 240 5.01 14.27 15.81
C PRO A 240 5.28 14.62 17.28
N ASP A 241 4.38 14.20 18.16
CA ASP A 241 4.58 14.32 19.59
C ASP A 241 5.35 13.12 20.12
N LEU A 242 6.62 13.30 20.44
CA LEU A 242 7.53 12.24 20.90
C LEU A 242 7.19 11.69 22.29
N THR A 243 6.21 12.26 22.98
CA THR A 243 5.81 11.82 24.32
C THR A 243 4.73 10.72 24.28
N VAL A 244 4.13 10.47 23.13
CA VAL A 244 3.00 9.52 22.95
C VAL A 244 3.42 8.07 23.21
N ILE A 245 4.65 7.71 22.86
CA ILE A 245 5.21 6.37 23.11
C ILE A 245 6.63 6.47 23.66
N PRO A 246 7.07 5.45 24.44
CA PRO A 246 8.46 5.39 24.90
C PRO A 246 9.43 5.37 23.73
N ILE A 247 10.41 6.24 23.73
CA ILE A 247 11.40 6.39 22.64
C ILE A 247 12.08 5.05 22.32
N LYS A 248 12.38 4.24 23.35
CA LYS A 248 12.99 2.92 23.15
C LYS A 248 12.13 2.00 22.28
N GLU A 249 10.82 1.98 22.50
CA GLU A 249 9.88 1.17 21.72
C GLU A 249 9.75 1.72 20.29
N ALA A 250 9.63 3.05 20.15
CA ALA A 250 9.61 3.69 18.85
C ALA A 250 10.84 3.34 18.00
N VAL A 251 12.03 3.41 18.58
CA VAL A 251 13.30 3.09 17.92
C VAL A 251 13.37 1.62 17.51
N THR A 252 12.92 0.70 18.37
CA THR A 252 12.99 -0.75 18.08
C THR A 252 12.00 -1.15 16.99
N ILE A 253 10.75 -0.71 17.08
CA ILE A 253 9.71 -1.01 16.11
C ILE A 253 10.07 -0.41 14.74
N SER A 254 10.47 0.86 14.73
CA SER A 254 10.82 1.56 13.49
C SER A 254 12.04 0.97 12.77
N LEU A 255 12.97 0.34 13.52
CA LEU A 255 14.11 -0.36 12.91
C LEU A 255 13.62 -1.54 12.05
N SER A 256 12.70 -2.34 12.55
CA SER A 256 12.13 -3.48 11.79
C SER A 256 11.46 -3.01 10.51
N VAL A 257 10.65 -1.95 10.61
CA VAL A 257 9.97 -1.35 9.45
C VAL A 257 11.00 -0.80 8.45
N ALA A 258 12.02 -0.08 8.93
CA ALA A 258 13.06 0.51 8.08
C ALA A 258 13.89 -0.55 7.32
N VAL A 259 14.20 -1.68 7.98
CA VAL A 259 14.91 -2.79 7.34
C VAL A 259 14.07 -3.40 6.22
N VAL A 260 12.78 -3.61 6.45
CA VAL A 260 11.87 -4.15 5.41
C VAL A 260 11.74 -3.18 4.25
N ILE A 261 11.50 -1.90 4.50
CA ILE A 261 11.42 -0.86 3.46
C ILE A 261 12.72 -0.83 2.63
N MET A 262 13.88 -0.85 3.30
CA MET A 262 15.17 -0.87 2.61
C MET A 262 15.32 -2.12 1.74
N ALA A 263 14.97 -3.29 2.27
CA ALA A 263 15.09 -4.54 1.53
C ALA A 263 14.17 -4.55 0.29
N GLU A 264 12.90 -4.22 0.45
CA GLU A 264 11.91 -4.20 -0.63
C GLU A 264 12.25 -3.17 -1.71
N THR A 265 12.62 -1.95 -1.32
CA THR A 265 12.99 -0.91 -2.27
C THR A 265 14.22 -1.30 -3.10
N LEU A 266 15.26 -1.81 -2.43
CA LEU A 266 16.51 -2.21 -3.11
C LEU A 266 16.34 -3.47 -3.97
N LEU A 267 15.35 -4.31 -3.67
CA LEU A 267 15.05 -5.51 -4.46
C LEU A 267 14.13 -5.20 -5.65
N ALA A 268 13.39 -4.08 -5.59
CA ALA A 268 12.50 -3.63 -6.67
C ALA A 268 13.21 -2.76 -7.72
N GLU A 269 14.34 -2.14 -7.38
CA GLU A 269 15.21 -1.34 -8.28
C GLU A 269 16.13 -2.21 -9.13
#